data_954d58223bf6dabce251c39dcad60844
#
_entry.id   954d58223bf6dabce251c39dcad60844
#
_cell.length_a   1.000
_cell.length_b   1.000
_cell.length_c   1.000
_cell.angle_alpha   90.00
_cell.angle_beta   90.00
_cell.angle_gamma   90.00
#
_symmetry.space_group_name_H-M   'P 1'
#
loop_
_entity.id
_entity.type
_entity.pdbx_description
1 polymer ?
#
loop_
_entity_poly.entity_id
_entity_poly.type
_entity_poly.pdbx_seq_one_letter_code
_entity_poly.pdbx_strand_id
1 'polypeptide(L)'
;MSRSLRVDPFVSRILVVGDVMTDVIVRPEGPLARGSDRRASITFQPGGSAANQAAWLASFGVKVDFVARVGAVDIQSETARLKAIGVTPHLVGDPRRETGRLVALIDANGERSFLTDRGANEALEAGDIPDALIAQAALIHLSGYSFFAPSPRAAVLEAMRRAGDKPISVDPASAEFLREVGADRFLAWTRGASMLFPNAEEAAILAGSDDPKTQCARLAAHYPLVVVKRGARGAEAAEGERRWRAGAPEVEAVDTTGAGDAFVAAFLSQRLSGAEIQPALERAVAAGAAASTIVGGRPRGPIAAHD
;
A
#
# COMPACT_ATOMS: atom_id res chain seq x y z
N MET A 1 -6.66 -5.61 27.71
CA MET A 1 -5.26 -5.19 28.01
C MET A 1 -4.60 -4.84 26.69
N SER A 2 -4.41 -3.55 26.41
CA SER A 2 -3.72 -3.06 25.20
C SER A 2 -2.27 -3.55 25.24
N ARG A 3 -1.88 -4.47 24.36
CA ARG A 3 -0.48 -4.82 24.15
C ARG A 3 0.18 -3.64 23.42
N SER A 4 0.86 -2.77 24.15
CA SER A 4 1.78 -1.79 23.60
C SER A 4 2.76 -2.53 22.69
N LEU A 5 2.86 -2.12 21.41
CA LEU A 5 3.92 -2.52 20.49
C LEU A 5 5.26 -1.99 21.04
N ARG A 6 5.85 -2.69 22.02
CA ARG A 6 7.23 -2.44 22.44
C ARG A 6 8.13 -3.17 21.45
N VAL A 7 8.55 -2.45 20.43
CA VAL A 7 9.54 -2.93 19.45
C VAL A 7 10.86 -2.22 19.77
N ASP A 8 11.96 -2.96 19.77
CA ASP A 8 13.29 -2.39 19.94
C ASP A 8 13.58 -1.45 18.74
N PRO A 9 13.73 -0.13 18.96
CA PRO A 9 13.85 0.84 17.86
C PRO A 9 15.11 0.64 17.00
N PHE A 10 16.07 -0.14 17.45
CA PHE A 10 17.33 -0.35 16.72
C PHE A 10 17.34 -1.52 15.74
N VAL A 11 16.31 -2.38 15.70
CA VAL A 11 16.29 -3.60 14.86
C VAL A 11 14.94 -3.86 14.18
N SER A 12 14.02 -2.90 14.17
CA SER A 12 12.68 -3.13 13.62
C SER A 12 12.70 -3.34 12.12
N ARG A 13 12.52 -4.60 11.70
CA ARG A 13 12.41 -5.03 10.32
C ARG A 13 10.93 -5.25 9.98
N ILE A 14 10.49 -4.76 8.84
CA ILE A 14 9.14 -4.99 8.32
C ILE A 14 9.22 -5.93 7.11
N LEU A 15 8.30 -6.89 7.05
CA LEU A 15 8.05 -7.68 5.85
C LEU A 15 6.85 -7.06 5.11
N VAL A 16 7.06 -6.63 3.89
CA VAL A 16 6.01 -6.18 2.99
C VAL A 16 5.75 -7.26 1.94
N VAL A 17 4.50 -7.65 1.76
CA VAL A 17 4.10 -8.65 0.76
C VAL A 17 3.04 -8.04 -0.15
N GLY A 18 3.27 -8.11 -1.47
CA GLY A 18 2.27 -7.60 -2.41
C GLY A 18 2.80 -7.47 -3.83
N ASP A 19 2.48 -6.36 -4.46
CA ASP A 19 2.55 -6.18 -5.89
C ASP A 19 3.71 -5.28 -6.36
N VAL A 20 4.23 -5.63 -7.54
CA VAL A 20 5.08 -4.80 -8.38
C VAL A 20 4.36 -4.55 -9.70
N MET A 21 4.28 -3.31 -10.13
CA MET A 21 3.66 -2.92 -11.39
C MET A 21 4.60 -2.05 -12.22
N THR A 22 4.38 -2.05 -13.52
CA THR A 22 4.87 -1.00 -14.42
C THR A 22 3.70 -0.10 -14.76
N ASP A 23 3.75 1.16 -14.35
CA ASP A 23 2.74 2.16 -14.68
C ASP A 23 3.08 2.80 -16.02
N VAL A 24 2.17 2.69 -16.97
CA VAL A 24 2.23 3.27 -18.32
C VAL A 24 1.35 4.51 -18.33
N ILE A 25 1.97 5.67 -18.22
CA ILE A 25 1.25 6.95 -18.18
C ILE A 25 1.07 7.45 -19.61
N VAL A 26 -0.17 7.58 -20.06
CA VAL A 26 -0.53 8.02 -21.40
C VAL A 26 -1.26 9.35 -21.35
N ARG A 27 -0.71 10.36 -22.02
CA ARG A 27 -1.34 11.69 -22.22
C ARG A 27 -1.60 11.91 -23.69
N PRO A 28 -2.82 11.66 -24.21
CA PRO A 28 -3.15 11.88 -25.60
C PRO A 28 -3.27 13.38 -25.92
N GLU A 29 -2.85 13.77 -27.11
CA GLU A 29 -3.05 15.12 -27.65
C GLU A 29 -4.51 15.28 -28.15
N GLY A 30 -5.46 15.39 -27.20
CA GLY A 30 -6.91 15.50 -27.45
C GLY A 30 -7.68 14.20 -27.30
N PRO A 31 -8.97 14.15 -27.65
CA PRO A 31 -9.84 13.00 -27.45
C PRO A 31 -9.35 11.75 -28.20
N LEU A 32 -9.58 10.57 -27.63
CA LEU A 32 -9.29 9.30 -28.31
C LEU A 32 -10.08 9.20 -29.61
N ALA A 33 -9.39 8.93 -30.71
CA ALA A 33 -9.99 8.74 -32.03
C ALA A 33 -10.29 7.25 -32.24
N ARG A 34 -11.57 6.87 -32.28
CA ARG A 34 -11.96 5.47 -32.53
C ARG A 34 -11.56 5.07 -33.95
N GLY A 35 -10.85 3.93 -34.05
CA GLY A 35 -10.42 3.38 -35.35
C GLY A 35 -9.33 4.19 -36.06
N SER A 36 -8.63 5.10 -35.35
CA SER A 36 -7.55 5.93 -35.89
C SER A 36 -6.49 6.18 -34.83
N ASP A 37 -5.34 6.74 -35.27
CA ASP A 37 -4.22 7.06 -34.39
C ASP A 37 -4.42 8.42 -33.69
N ARG A 38 -3.90 8.50 -32.46
CA ARG A 38 -3.76 9.74 -31.72
C ARG A 38 -2.34 9.85 -31.19
N ARG A 39 -1.69 10.98 -31.43
CA ARG A 39 -0.41 11.29 -30.79
C ARG A 39 -0.60 11.37 -29.30
N ALA A 40 0.37 10.85 -28.54
CA ALA A 40 0.36 10.84 -27.09
C ALA A 40 1.79 10.93 -26.54
N SER A 41 1.95 11.51 -25.37
CA SER A 41 3.13 11.30 -24.54
C SER A 41 2.93 10.00 -23.76
N ILE A 42 3.89 9.08 -23.84
CA ILE A 42 3.84 7.80 -23.12
C ILE A 42 5.10 7.66 -22.30
N THR A 43 4.95 7.50 -20.99
CA THR A 43 6.07 7.29 -20.07
C THR A 43 5.84 6.07 -19.21
N PHE A 44 6.93 5.40 -18.81
CA PHE A 44 6.91 4.24 -17.94
C PHE A 44 7.45 4.62 -16.58
N GLN A 45 6.76 4.23 -15.53
CA GLN A 45 7.14 4.49 -14.15
C GLN A 45 7.05 3.20 -13.32
N PRO A 46 7.90 3.03 -12.30
CA PRO A 46 7.76 1.94 -11.36
C PRO A 46 6.50 2.17 -10.51
N GLY A 47 5.66 1.15 -10.39
CA GLY A 47 4.41 1.16 -9.66
C GLY A 47 4.22 -0.05 -8.77
N GLY A 48 2.96 -0.27 -8.36
CA GLY A 48 2.55 -1.28 -7.40
C GLY A 48 2.50 -0.72 -5.98
N SER A 49 1.32 -0.80 -5.34
CA SER A 49 1.10 -0.21 -4.02
C SER A 49 2.08 -0.76 -2.98
N ALA A 50 2.25 -2.09 -2.91
CA ALA A 50 3.19 -2.70 -1.97
C ALA A 50 4.65 -2.27 -2.22
N ALA A 51 5.08 -2.20 -3.48
CA ALA A 51 6.42 -1.75 -3.83
C ALA A 51 6.64 -0.26 -3.52
N ASN A 52 5.61 0.58 -3.69
CA ASN A 52 5.63 1.99 -3.30
C ASN A 52 5.74 2.13 -1.77
N GLN A 53 4.92 1.39 -1.02
CA GLN A 53 4.97 1.38 0.45
C GLN A 53 6.31 0.89 0.97
N ALA A 54 6.90 -0.15 0.37
CA ALA A 54 8.25 -0.62 0.69
C ALA A 54 9.31 0.46 0.45
N ALA A 55 9.22 1.18 -0.68
CA ALA A 55 10.11 2.29 -1.02
C ALA A 55 10.00 3.45 -0.02
N TRP A 56 8.78 3.85 0.33
CA TRP A 56 8.56 4.91 1.32
C TRP A 56 9.03 4.49 2.72
N LEU A 57 8.78 3.25 3.17
CA LEU A 57 9.30 2.73 4.45
C LEU A 57 10.82 2.80 4.49
N ALA A 58 11.49 2.36 3.41
CA ALA A 58 12.95 2.41 3.32
C ALA A 58 13.46 3.86 3.35
N SER A 59 12.78 4.81 2.70
CA SER A 59 13.13 6.23 2.73
C SER A 59 13.00 6.87 4.12
N PHE A 60 12.15 6.31 4.99
CA PHE A 60 12.03 6.68 6.40
C PHE A 60 13.00 5.91 7.32
N GLY A 61 13.97 5.19 6.76
CA GLY A 61 15.01 4.49 7.52
C GLY A 61 14.59 3.12 8.08
N VAL A 62 13.43 2.59 7.72
CA VAL A 62 12.99 1.26 8.14
C VAL A 62 13.73 0.18 7.34
N LYS A 63 14.16 -0.91 7.99
CA LYS A 63 14.68 -2.10 7.29
C LYS A 63 13.51 -2.87 6.69
N VAL A 64 13.44 -2.93 5.36
CA VAL A 64 12.32 -3.53 4.63
C VAL A 64 12.77 -4.77 3.88
N ASP A 65 12.15 -5.91 4.17
CA ASP A 65 12.11 -7.08 3.28
C ASP A 65 10.84 -7.00 2.45
N PHE A 66 10.95 -7.15 1.14
CA PHE A 66 9.83 -7.04 0.23
C PHE A 66 9.69 -8.30 -0.63
N VAL A 67 8.56 -8.99 -0.51
CA VAL A 67 8.22 -10.19 -1.29
C VAL A 67 7.17 -9.85 -2.33
N ALA A 68 7.46 -10.18 -3.59
CA ALA A 68 6.52 -10.05 -4.69
C ALA A 68 6.86 -11.04 -5.82
N ARG A 69 5.92 -11.25 -6.74
CA ARG A 69 6.15 -12.01 -7.96
C ARG A 69 6.14 -11.08 -9.18
N VAL A 70 7.14 -11.23 -10.05
CA VAL A 70 7.34 -10.41 -11.26
C VAL A 70 7.57 -11.33 -12.46
N GLY A 71 7.47 -10.82 -13.67
CA GLY A 71 7.89 -11.57 -14.85
C GLY A 71 9.38 -11.95 -14.76
N ALA A 72 9.72 -13.17 -15.16
CA ALA A 72 11.09 -13.68 -15.01
C ALA A 72 12.14 -12.79 -15.70
N VAL A 73 11.76 -12.13 -16.78
CA VAL A 73 12.65 -11.21 -17.53
C VAL A 73 12.96 -9.93 -16.77
N ASP A 74 12.10 -9.53 -15.84
CA ASP A 74 12.19 -8.26 -15.10
C ASP A 74 12.87 -8.39 -13.74
N ILE A 75 13.15 -9.61 -13.24
CA ILE A 75 13.73 -9.84 -11.91
C ILE A 75 14.95 -8.97 -11.67
N GLN A 76 15.89 -8.95 -12.61
CA GLN A 76 17.16 -8.26 -12.42
C GLN A 76 16.96 -6.75 -12.34
N SER A 77 16.16 -6.19 -13.23
CA SER A 77 15.88 -4.75 -13.29
C SER A 77 15.09 -4.27 -12.08
N GLU A 78 14.03 -5.00 -11.69
CA GLU A 78 13.22 -4.62 -10.51
C GLU A 78 13.98 -4.81 -9.20
N THR A 79 14.80 -5.86 -9.09
CA THR A 79 15.70 -6.04 -7.94
C THR A 79 16.69 -4.86 -7.82
N ALA A 80 17.29 -4.44 -8.93
CA ALA A 80 18.22 -3.31 -8.93
C ALA A 80 17.53 -2.00 -8.52
N ARG A 81 16.34 -1.73 -9.06
CA ARG A 81 15.54 -0.54 -8.73
C ARG A 81 15.17 -0.47 -7.25
N LEU A 82 14.70 -1.58 -6.68
CA LEU A 82 14.29 -1.64 -5.27
C LEU A 82 15.51 -1.52 -4.34
N LYS A 83 16.62 -2.16 -4.66
CA LYS A 83 17.87 -2.03 -3.89
C LYS A 83 18.40 -0.60 -3.89
N ALA A 84 18.30 0.10 -5.01
CA ALA A 84 18.76 1.49 -5.13
C ALA A 84 18.06 2.46 -4.18
N ILE A 85 16.85 2.14 -3.72
CA ILE A 85 16.06 2.93 -2.77
C ILE A 85 16.07 2.35 -1.35
N GLY A 86 16.96 1.37 -1.07
CA GLY A 86 17.16 0.82 0.28
C GLY A 86 16.25 -0.34 0.67
N VAL A 87 15.44 -0.89 -0.25
CA VAL A 87 14.61 -2.08 -0.01
C VAL A 87 15.46 -3.34 -0.19
N THR A 88 15.22 -4.37 0.63
CA THR A 88 15.75 -5.73 0.43
C THR A 88 14.70 -6.57 -0.32
N PRO A 89 14.79 -6.71 -1.66
CA PRO A 89 13.79 -7.42 -2.43
C PRO A 89 14.04 -8.94 -2.44
N HIS A 90 12.96 -9.69 -2.29
CA HIS A 90 12.87 -11.14 -2.44
C HIS A 90 11.86 -11.44 -3.56
N LEU A 91 12.26 -11.10 -4.80
CA LEU A 91 11.40 -11.25 -5.96
C LEU A 91 11.47 -12.67 -6.53
N VAL A 92 10.29 -13.23 -6.86
CA VAL A 92 10.16 -14.52 -7.54
C VAL A 92 9.74 -14.28 -8.99
N GLY A 93 10.44 -14.92 -9.93
CA GLY A 93 10.16 -14.78 -11.36
C GLY A 93 9.09 -15.76 -11.84
N ASP A 94 8.05 -15.23 -12.47
CA ASP A 94 7.08 -16.06 -13.19
C ASP A 94 7.56 -16.31 -14.64
N PRO A 95 7.72 -17.57 -15.07
CA PRO A 95 8.22 -17.86 -16.43
C PRO A 95 7.14 -17.71 -17.50
N ARG A 96 5.86 -17.56 -17.14
CA ARG A 96 4.71 -17.56 -18.06
C ARG A 96 3.97 -16.23 -18.09
N ARG A 97 4.10 -15.42 -17.04
CA ARG A 97 3.41 -14.15 -16.90
C ARG A 97 4.41 -13.01 -16.88
N GLU A 98 4.05 -11.91 -17.51
CA GLU A 98 4.83 -10.67 -17.42
C GLU A 98 4.60 -9.96 -16.08
N THR A 99 5.47 -9.03 -15.73
CA THR A 99 5.23 -8.11 -14.61
C THR A 99 3.93 -7.35 -14.85
N GLY A 100 3.14 -7.15 -13.79
CA GLY A 100 1.87 -6.44 -13.88
C GLY A 100 2.02 -5.05 -14.49
N ARG A 101 1.02 -4.61 -15.24
CA ARG A 101 0.98 -3.29 -15.89
C ARG A 101 -0.31 -2.55 -15.55
N LEU A 102 -0.16 -1.26 -15.33
CA LEU A 102 -1.28 -0.34 -15.18
C LEU A 102 -1.14 0.74 -16.24
N VAL A 103 -2.14 0.88 -17.10
CA VAL A 103 -2.20 1.99 -18.04
C VAL A 103 -3.07 3.09 -17.43
N ALA A 104 -2.48 4.26 -17.19
CA ALA A 104 -3.19 5.45 -16.76
C ALA A 104 -3.38 6.39 -17.95
N LEU A 105 -4.61 6.52 -18.42
CA LEU A 105 -4.99 7.51 -19.41
C LEU A 105 -5.34 8.79 -18.69
N ILE A 106 -4.63 9.87 -19.02
CA ILE A 106 -4.85 11.20 -18.43
C ILE A 106 -5.41 12.10 -19.52
N ASP A 107 -6.67 12.53 -19.38
CA ASP A 107 -7.31 13.40 -20.35
C ASP A 107 -6.86 14.87 -20.23
N ALA A 108 -7.40 15.73 -21.09
CA ALA A 108 -7.07 17.16 -21.13
C ALA A 108 -7.50 17.91 -19.85
N ASN A 109 -8.44 17.36 -19.07
CA ASN A 109 -8.91 17.92 -17.80
C ASN A 109 -8.12 17.40 -16.60
N GLY A 110 -7.16 16.48 -16.85
CA GLY A 110 -6.40 15.81 -15.81
C GLY A 110 -7.11 14.63 -15.16
N GLU A 111 -8.31 14.25 -15.64
CA GLU A 111 -9.00 13.03 -15.18
C GLU A 111 -8.23 11.78 -15.60
N ARG A 112 -8.24 10.78 -14.71
CA ARG A 112 -7.48 9.54 -14.89
C ARG A 112 -8.42 8.36 -15.04
N SER A 113 -8.22 7.59 -16.10
CA SER A 113 -8.83 6.26 -16.28
C SER A 113 -7.76 5.20 -16.21
N PHE A 114 -8.02 4.10 -15.50
CA PHE A 114 -7.04 3.06 -15.28
C PHE A 114 -7.48 1.75 -15.95
N LEU A 115 -6.52 1.11 -16.65
CA LEU A 115 -6.63 -0.24 -17.16
C LEU A 115 -5.53 -1.07 -16.49
N THR A 116 -5.89 -2.16 -15.83
CA THR A 116 -4.96 -2.93 -15.02
C THR A 116 -4.88 -4.37 -15.48
N ASP A 117 -3.67 -4.82 -15.79
CA ASP A 117 -3.30 -6.22 -15.92
C ASP A 117 -2.37 -6.56 -14.75
N ARG A 118 -2.83 -7.42 -13.85
CA ARG A 118 -2.07 -7.79 -12.65
C ARG A 118 -0.88 -8.71 -12.93
N GLY A 119 -0.86 -9.39 -14.07
CA GLY A 119 0.25 -10.22 -14.55
C GLY A 119 0.75 -11.23 -13.51
N ALA A 120 2.05 -11.28 -13.29
CA ALA A 120 2.70 -12.19 -12.34
C ALA A 120 2.25 -12.02 -10.88
N ASN A 121 1.72 -10.85 -10.50
CA ASN A 121 1.20 -10.63 -9.14
C ASN A 121 0.07 -11.60 -8.78
N GLU A 122 -0.71 -12.08 -9.77
CA GLU A 122 -1.79 -13.07 -9.56
C GLU A 122 -1.28 -14.49 -9.31
N ALA A 123 0.01 -14.73 -9.44
CA ALA A 123 0.62 -16.03 -9.29
C ALA A 123 1.49 -16.16 -8.03
N LEU A 124 1.49 -15.17 -7.12
CA LEU A 124 2.18 -15.28 -5.84
C LEU A 124 1.68 -16.51 -5.07
N GLU A 125 2.60 -17.32 -4.57
CA GLU A 125 2.33 -18.57 -3.86
C GLU A 125 2.86 -18.53 -2.43
N ALA A 126 2.36 -19.41 -1.55
CA ALA A 126 2.79 -19.47 -0.15
C ALA A 126 4.29 -19.79 0.00
N GLY A 127 4.85 -20.57 -0.94
CA GLY A 127 6.28 -20.90 -1.01
C GLY A 127 7.16 -19.71 -1.36
N ASP A 128 6.62 -18.67 -1.97
CA ASP A 128 7.34 -17.44 -2.31
C ASP A 128 7.64 -16.57 -1.06
N ILE A 129 6.97 -16.85 0.07
CA ILE A 129 7.10 -16.11 1.34
C ILE A 129 7.84 -16.99 2.35
N PRO A 130 9.18 -16.87 2.48
CA PRO A 130 10.00 -17.71 3.37
C PRO A 130 9.66 -17.52 4.84
N ASP A 131 9.62 -18.61 5.62
CA ASP A 131 9.41 -18.57 7.07
C ASP A 131 10.43 -17.71 7.81
N ALA A 132 11.67 -17.69 7.33
CA ALA A 132 12.72 -16.87 7.91
C ALA A 132 12.40 -15.37 7.87
N LEU A 133 11.75 -14.88 6.79
CA LEU A 133 11.34 -13.47 6.69
C LEU A 133 10.19 -13.17 7.63
N ILE A 134 9.21 -14.07 7.72
CA ILE A 134 8.10 -13.96 8.69
C ILE A 134 8.66 -13.94 10.12
N ALA A 135 9.60 -14.85 10.43
CA ALA A 135 10.18 -14.95 11.77
C ALA A 135 10.95 -13.69 12.19
N GLN A 136 11.70 -13.09 11.27
CA GLN A 136 12.52 -11.89 11.52
C GLN A 136 11.72 -10.59 11.54
N ALA A 137 10.54 -10.56 10.96
CA ALA A 137 9.71 -9.36 10.90
C ALA A 137 9.15 -8.97 12.27
N ALA A 138 9.27 -7.70 12.62
CA ALA A 138 8.58 -7.10 13.76
C ALA A 138 7.12 -6.80 13.44
N LEU A 139 6.82 -6.56 12.16
CA LEU A 139 5.50 -6.31 11.61
C LEU A 139 5.44 -6.84 10.17
N ILE A 140 4.28 -7.37 9.76
CA ILE A 140 4.02 -7.79 8.38
C ILE A 140 2.98 -6.83 7.79
N HIS A 141 3.29 -6.25 6.64
CA HIS A 141 2.37 -5.42 5.88
C HIS A 141 1.93 -6.13 4.61
N LEU A 142 0.62 -6.22 4.40
CA LEU A 142 0.00 -6.90 3.27
C LEU A 142 -0.75 -5.90 2.40
N SER A 143 -0.44 -5.85 1.11
CA SER A 143 -1.26 -5.14 0.14
C SER A 143 -2.59 -5.86 -0.08
N GLY A 144 -3.70 -5.13 -0.03
CA GLY A 144 -5.03 -5.62 -0.29
C GLY A 144 -5.19 -6.26 -1.66
N TYR A 145 -4.41 -5.80 -2.64
CA TYR A 145 -4.39 -6.43 -3.95
C TYR A 145 -4.09 -7.93 -3.93
N SER A 146 -3.34 -8.41 -2.94
CA SER A 146 -3.04 -9.83 -2.79
C SER A 146 -4.25 -10.67 -2.36
N PHE A 147 -5.36 -10.06 -1.92
CA PHE A 147 -6.57 -10.78 -1.53
C PHE A 147 -7.56 -10.99 -2.69
N PHE A 148 -7.42 -10.28 -3.81
CA PHE A 148 -8.43 -10.29 -4.86
C PHE A 148 -8.28 -11.44 -5.88
N ALA A 149 -7.11 -12.07 -5.98
CA ALA A 149 -6.92 -13.26 -6.81
C ALA A 149 -6.69 -14.52 -5.96
N PRO A 150 -7.08 -15.72 -6.43
CA PRO A 150 -7.07 -16.95 -5.61
C PRO A 150 -5.69 -17.33 -5.07
N SER A 151 -4.64 -17.33 -5.93
CA SER A 151 -3.29 -17.75 -5.54
C SER A 151 -2.64 -16.80 -4.53
N PRO A 152 -2.51 -15.48 -4.79
CA PRO A 152 -1.93 -14.56 -3.81
C PRO A 152 -2.76 -14.48 -2.53
N ARG A 153 -4.09 -14.62 -2.59
CA ARG A 153 -4.93 -14.70 -1.40
C ARG A 153 -4.56 -15.91 -0.54
N ALA A 154 -4.42 -17.09 -1.13
CA ALA A 154 -3.98 -18.27 -0.39
C ALA A 154 -2.58 -18.07 0.23
N ALA A 155 -1.67 -17.41 -0.50
CA ALA A 155 -0.33 -17.11 -0.02
C ALA A 155 -0.34 -16.17 1.19
N VAL A 156 -1.07 -15.05 1.14
CA VAL A 156 -1.12 -14.10 2.25
C VAL A 156 -1.90 -14.64 3.45
N LEU A 157 -2.96 -15.42 3.25
CA LEU A 157 -3.67 -16.09 4.34
C LEU A 157 -2.77 -17.11 5.06
N GLU A 158 -1.95 -17.86 4.32
CA GLU A 158 -0.98 -18.77 4.89
C GLU A 158 0.15 -18.00 5.62
N ALA A 159 0.61 -16.87 5.07
CA ALA A 159 1.57 -16.01 5.76
C ALA A 159 0.99 -15.45 7.07
N MET A 160 -0.28 -15.01 7.08
CA MET A 160 -0.96 -14.58 8.30
C MET A 160 -1.03 -15.70 9.35
N ARG A 161 -1.36 -16.93 8.93
CA ARG A 161 -1.38 -18.10 9.83
C ARG A 161 0.00 -18.40 10.42
N ARG A 162 1.06 -18.33 9.61
CA ARG A 162 2.45 -18.56 10.04
C ARG A 162 3.02 -17.43 10.92
N ALA A 163 2.47 -16.23 10.77
CA ALA A 163 2.85 -15.06 11.57
C ALA A 163 2.52 -15.22 13.07
N GLY A 164 1.54 -16.06 13.43
CA GLY A 164 1.12 -16.23 14.81
C GLY A 164 0.65 -14.92 15.45
N ASP A 165 1.27 -14.53 16.56
CA ASP A 165 0.92 -13.30 17.32
C ASP A 165 1.59 -12.03 16.77
N LYS A 166 2.32 -12.10 15.67
CA LYS A 166 2.97 -10.92 15.09
C LYS A 166 1.92 -9.93 14.58
N PRO A 167 2.16 -8.62 14.76
CA PRO A 167 1.27 -7.62 14.22
C PRO A 167 1.25 -7.65 12.69
N ILE A 168 0.03 -7.60 12.14
CA ILE A 168 -0.22 -7.58 10.70
C ILE A 168 -0.99 -6.32 10.36
N SER A 169 -0.56 -5.61 9.34
CA SER A 169 -1.27 -4.46 8.78
C SER A 169 -1.73 -4.75 7.35
N VAL A 170 -2.91 -4.24 7.00
CA VAL A 170 -3.50 -4.38 5.66
C VAL A 170 -3.91 -3.01 5.14
N ASP A 171 -3.54 -2.69 3.90
CA ASP A 171 -4.12 -1.61 3.12
C ASP A 171 -5.10 -2.22 2.10
N PRO A 172 -6.40 -1.90 2.09
CA PRO A 172 -7.38 -2.52 1.19
C PRO A 172 -7.12 -2.30 -0.30
N ALA A 173 -6.42 -1.22 -0.65
CA ALA A 173 -5.85 -0.89 -1.96
C ALA A 173 -6.84 -0.46 -3.06
N SER A 174 -8.06 -1.01 -3.16
CA SER A 174 -8.97 -0.68 -4.26
C SER A 174 -10.44 -0.81 -3.87
N ALA A 175 -11.17 0.30 -3.96
CA ALA A 175 -12.61 0.33 -3.75
C ALA A 175 -13.37 -0.54 -4.77
N GLU A 176 -12.93 -0.57 -6.04
CA GLU A 176 -13.61 -1.36 -7.08
C GLU A 176 -13.47 -2.86 -6.82
N PHE A 177 -12.27 -3.35 -6.53
CA PHE A 177 -12.09 -4.76 -6.19
C PHE A 177 -12.79 -5.15 -4.89
N LEU A 178 -12.93 -4.23 -3.93
CA LEU A 178 -13.76 -4.47 -2.73
C LEU A 178 -15.24 -4.64 -3.09
N ARG A 179 -15.78 -3.86 -4.07
CA ARG A 179 -17.16 -4.03 -4.54
C ARG A 179 -17.36 -5.37 -5.22
N GLU A 180 -16.40 -5.79 -6.05
CA GLU A 180 -16.45 -7.09 -6.76
C GLU A 180 -16.49 -8.28 -5.80
N VAL A 181 -15.63 -8.28 -4.78
CA VAL A 181 -15.57 -9.42 -3.84
C VAL A 181 -16.57 -9.32 -2.70
N GLY A 182 -17.02 -8.12 -2.36
CA GLY A 182 -17.90 -7.83 -1.24
C GLY A 182 -17.18 -7.64 0.09
N ALA A 183 -17.70 -6.70 0.88
CA ALA A 183 -17.12 -6.31 2.17
C ALA A 183 -16.95 -7.49 3.14
N ASP A 184 -17.99 -8.30 3.31
CA ASP A 184 -17.99 -9.42 4.25
C ASP A 184 -16.88 -10.44 3.99
N ARG A 185 -16.61 -10.72 2.69
CA ARG A 185 -15.54 -11.64 2.32
C ARG A 185 -14.17 -11.05 2.63
N PHE A 186 -13.97 -9.77 2.30
CA PHE A 186 -12.69 -9.11 2.59
C PHE A 186 -12.43 -9.03 4.09
N LEU A 187 -13.43 -8.65 4.89
CA LEU A 187 -13.36 -8.63 6.36
C LEU A 187 -13.08 -10.03 6.94
N ALA A 188 -13.67 -11.08 6.34
CA ALA A 188 -13.40 -12.46 6.74
C ALA A 188 -11.96 -12.89 6.43
N TRP A 189 -11.45 -12.56 5.25
CA TRP A 189 -10.07 -12.89 4.85
C TRP A 189 -9.02 -12.17 5.68
N THR A 190 -9.26 -10.91 6.05
CA THR A 190 -8.32 -10.10 6.81
C THR A 190 -8.52 -10.18 8.33
N ARG A 191 -9.39 -11.10 8.79
CA ARG A 191 -9.59 -11.36 10.21
C ARG A 191 -8.28 -11.74 10.89
N GLY A 192 -7.98 -11.08 12.01
CA GLY A 192 -6.71 -11.26 12.74
C GLY A 192 -5.64 -10.24 12.36
N ALA A 193 -5.85 -9.41 11.35
CA ALA A 193 -4.99 -8.25 11.13
C ALA A 193 -5.12 -7.27 12.32
N SER A 194 -3.98 -6.71 12.73
CA SER A 194 -3.91 -5.75 13.84
C SER A 194 -4.29 -4.33 13.42
N MET A 195 -4.07 -4.01 12.14
CA MET A 195 -4.27 -2.66 11.60
C MET A 195 -4.88 -2.71 10.20
N LEU A 196 -5.82 -1.80 9.95
CA LEU A 196 -6.42 -1.58 8.63
C LEU A 196 -6.26 -0.11 8.21
N PHE A 197 -5.86 0.14 6.94
CA PHE A 197 -5.61 1.47 6.39
C PHE A 197 -6.50 1.83 5.20
N PRO A 198 -7.83 1.87 5.31
CA PRO A 198 -8.68 2.19 4.19
C PRO A 198 -8.63 3.69 3.85
N ASN A 199 -8.88 4.04 2.58
CA ASN A 199 -9.30 5.37 2.23
C ASN A 199 -10.79 5.59 2.55
N ALA A 200 -11.33 6.80 2.33
CA ALA A 200 -12.70 7.14 2.68
C ALA A 200 -13.73 6.26 1.95
N GLU A 201 -13.50 5.95 0.67
CA GLU A 201 -14.37 5.14 -0.16
C GLU A 201 -14.32 3.66 0.23
N GLU A 202 -13.13 3.13 0.44
CA GLU A 202 -12.91 1.77 0.94
C GLU A 202 -13.53 1.57 2.33
N ALA A 203 -13.40 2.58 3.20
CA ALA A 203 -14.04 2.56 4.52
C ALA A 203 -15.56 2.56 4.43
N ALA A 204 -16.14 3.31 3.47
CA ALA A 204 -17.58 3.32 3.24
C ALA A 204 -18.09 1.95 2.80
N ILE A 205 -17.39 1.29 1.87
CA ILE A 205 -17.73 -0.05 1.38
C ILE A 205 -17.62 -1.07 2.52
N LEU A 206 -16.48 -1.10 3.21
CA LEU A 206 -16.22 -2.09 4.26
C LEU A 206 -17.11 -1.93 5.49
N ALA A 207 -17.47 -0.68 5.83
CA ALA A 207 -18.36 -0.39 6.93
C ALA A 207 -19.86 -0.39 6.54
N GLY A 208 -20.17 -0.38 5.23
CA GLY A 208 -21.55 -0.25 4.76
C GLY A 208 -22.20 1.07 5.20
N SER A 209 -21.46 2.18 5.21
CA SER A 209 -21.92 3.50 5.65
C SER A 209 -21.04 4.63 5.13
N ASP A 210 -21.65 5.72 4.68
CA ASP A 210 -20.96 6.94 4.28
C ASP A 210 -20.62 7.86 5.46
N ASP A 211 -21.21 7.63 6.65
CA ASP A 211 -20.93 8.44 7.83
C ASP A 211 -19.55 8.08 8.44
N PRO A 212 -18.60 9.04 8.51
CA PRO A 212 -17.26 8.82 9.02
C PRO A 212 -17.19 8.22 10.43
N LYS A 213 -18.08 8.63 11.33
CA LYS A 213 -18.11 8.11 12.70
C LYS A 213 -18.53 6.65 12.72
N THR A 214 -19.54 6.31 11.94
CA THR A 214 -20.03 4.94 11.77
C THR A 214 -18.98 4.05 11.13
N GLN A 215 -18.27 4.54 10.11
CA GLN A 215 -17.15 3.83 9.49
C GLN A 215 -16.12 3.41 10.54
N CYS A 216 -15.58 4.37 11.29
CA CYS A 216 -14.57 4.10 12.32
C CYS A 216 -15.11 3.15 13.42
N ALA A 217 -16.35 3.31 13.85
CA ALA A 217 -16.94 2.48 14.89
C ALA A 217 -17.12 1.01 14.43
N ARG A 218 -17.68 0.81 13.23
CA ARG A 218 -17.89 -0.54 12.67
C ARG A 218 -16.57 -1.25 12.39
N LEU A 219 -15.61 -0.57 11.77
CA LEU A 219 -14.32 -1.19 11.45
C LEU A 219 -13.48 -1.47 12.71
N ALA A 220 -13.54 -0.63 13.75
CA ALA A 220 -12.86 -0.87 15.02
C ALA A 220 -13.44 -2.07 15.80
N ALA A 221 -14.59 -2.60 15.41
CA ALA A 221 -15.11 -3.87 15.94
C ALA A 221 -14.43 -5.10 15.31
N HIS A 222 -13.79 -4.94 14.14
CA HIS A 222 -13.10 -6.00 13.41
C HIS A 222 -11.57 -5.96 13.59
N TYR A 223 -11.01 -4.75 13.79
CA TYR A 223 -9.55 -4.54 13.87
C TYR A 223 -9.16 -3.77 15.12
N PRO A 224 -8.09 -4.17 15.82
CA PRO A 224 -7.56 -3.42 16.96
C PRO A 224 -7.31 -1.94 16.66
N LEU A 225 -6.75 -1.62 15.47
CA LEU A 225 -6.52 -0.26 15.02
C LEU A 225 -6.99 -0.06 13.58
N VAL A 226 -7.80 0.96 13.36
CA VAL A 226 -8.22 1.40 12.02
C VAL A 226 -7.72 2.81 11.79
N VAL A 227 -7.14 3.08 10.61
CA VAL A 227 -6.65 4.41 10.23
C VAL A 227 -7.25 4.76 8.88
N VAL A 228 -8.26 5.63 8.86
CA VAL A 228 -8.98 6.03 7.64
C VAL A 228 -8.33 7.26 7.02
N LYS A 229 -7.82 7.11 5.80
CA LYS A 229 -7.26 8.18 4.96
C LYS A 229 -8.40 8.99 4.34
N ARG A 230 -8.39 10.34 4.50
CA ARG A 230 -9.48 11.21 4.01
C ARG A 230 -9.02 12.26 3.00
N GLY A 231 -7.89 12.03 2.33
CA GLY A 231 -7.30 12.93 1.35
C GLY A 231 -7.01 14.30 1.96
N ALA A 232 -7.42 15.38 1.32
CA ALA A 232 -7.22 16.74 1.77
C ALA A 232 -7.85 17.06 3.16
N ARG A 233 -8.75 16.20 3.65
CA ARG A 233 -9.32 16.33 5.00
C ARG A 233 -8.46 15.67 6.09
N GLY A 234 -7.29 15.13 5.73
CA GLY A 234 -6.38 14.46 6.67
C GLY A 234 -6.74 13.00 6.92
N ALA A 235 -6.76 12.57 8.18
CA ALA A 235 -7.04 11.19 8.55
C ALA A 235 -7.66 11.07 9.95
N GLU A 236 -8.29 9.92 10.19
CA GLU A 236 -8.86 9.54 11.47
C GLU A 236 -8.35 8.15 11.87
N ALA A 237 -8.01 7.96 13.15
CA ALA A 237 -7.68 6.66 13.70
C ALA A 237 -8.67 6.25 14.80
N ALA A 238 -8.90 4.94 14.94
CA ALA A 238 -9.79 4.35 15.92
C ALA A 238 -9.18 3.10 16.54
N GLU A 239 -9.10 3.05 17.87
CA GLU A 239 -8.71 1.88 18.67
C GLU A 239 -9.77 1.66 19.77
N GLY A 240 -10.63 0.67 19.61
CA GLY A 240 -11.81 0.53 20.44
C GLY A 240 -12.67 1.81 20.42
N GLU A 241 -12.86 2.43 21.57
CA GLU A 241 -13.61 3.70 21.69
C GLU A 241 -12.73 4.95 21.51
N ARG A 242 -11.42 4.81 21.56
CA ARG A 242 -10.48 5.93 21.42
C ARG A 242 -10.43 6.41 19.97
N ARG A 243 -10.32 7.73 19.79
CA ARG A 243 -10.32 8.38 18.48
C ARG A 243 -9.22 9.43 18.41
N TRP A 244 -8.59 9.52 17.26
CA TRP A 244 -7.58 10.52 16.91
C TRP A 244 -7.89 11.11 15.56
N ARG A 245 -7.47 12.34 15.34
CA ARG A 245 -7.62 13.06 14.08
C ARG A 245 -6.40 13.90 13.79
N ALA A 246 -6.02 13.96 12.51
CA ALA A 246 -5.00 14.86 12.02
C ALA A 246 -5.51 15.52 10.74
N GLY A 247 -5.46 16.85 10.67
CA GLY A 247 -5.77 17.63 9.46
C GLY A 247 -4.62 17.57 8.46
N ALA A 248 -4.91 17.60 7.16
CA ALA A 248 -3.88 17.68 6.15
C ALA A 248 -3.35 19.12 6.02
N PRO A 249 -2.04 19.32 5.82
CA PRO A 249 -1.51 20.60 5.42
C PRO A 249 -2.01 20.95 4.01
N GLU A 250 -2.21 22.24 3.76
CA GLU A 250 -2.53 22.73 2.42
C GLU A 250 -1.28 22.60 1.53
N VAL A 251 -1.44 21.89 0.42
CA VAL A 251 -0.38 21.72 -0.58
C VAL A 251 -0.98 21.83 -1.98
N GLU A 252 -0.19 22.31 -2.93
CA GLU A 252 -0.55 22.25 -4.34
C GLU A 252 -0.25 20.83 -4.86
N ALA A 253 -1.29 20.03 -5.04
CA ALA A 253 -1.14 18.66 -5.52
C ALA A 253 -0.79 18.63 -7.01
N VAL A 254 0.34 17.99 -7.34
CA VAL A 254 0.82 17.75 -8.70
C VAL A 254 0.40 16.36 -9.18
N ASP A 255 0.58 15.36 -8.31
CA ASP A 255 0.25 13.96 -8.60
C ASP A 255 -0.10 13.23 -7.29
N THR A 256 -1.34 12.76 -7.16
CA THR A 256 -1.78 12.05 -5.95
C THR A 256 -1.42 10.58 -5.92
N THR A 257 -0.74 10.07 -6.97
CA THR A 257 -0.27 8.67 -7.03
C THR A 257 0.71 8.41 -5.90
N GLY A 258 0.47 7.34 -5.14
CA GLY A 258 1.33 6.95 -4.02
C GLY A 258 1.20 7.79 -2.74
N ALA A 259 0.34 8.81 -2.71
CA ALA A 259 0.11 9.58 -1.47
C ALA A 259 -0.43 8.70 -0.33
N GLY A 260 -1.31 7.75 -0.64
CA GLY A 260 -1.76 6.73 0.30
C GLY A 260 -0.66 5.79 0.75
N ASP A 261 0.24 5.41 -0.17
CA ASP A 261 1.39 4.54 0.13
C ASP A 261 2.39 5.23 1.07
N ALA A 262 2.70 6.51 0.80
CA ALA A 262 3.54 7.34 1.66
C ALA A 262 2.93 7.51 3.06
N PHE A 263 1.62 7.73 3.13
CA PHE A 263 0.88 7.82 4.38
C PHE A 263 1.03 6.54 5.22
N VAL A 264 0.72 5.38 4.65
CA VAL A 264 0.82 4.09 5.35
C VAL A 264 2.25 3.82 5.82
N ALA A 265 3.23 4.04 4.94
CA ALA A 265 4.64 3.86 5.26
C ALA A 265 5.10 4.76 6.42
N ALA A 266 4.72 6.05 6.42
CA ALA A 266 5.06 6.97 7.49
C ALA A 266 4.40 6.57 8.82
N PHE A 267 3.11 6.18 8.80
CA PHE A 267 2.43 5.70 9.99
C PHE A 267 3.13 4.48 10.59
N LEU A 268 3.40 3.47 9.76
CA LEU A 268 4.04 2.22 10.20
C LEU A 268 5.48 2.47 10.69
N SER A 269 6.24 3.36 10.03
CA SER A 269 7.58 3.77 10.47
C SER A 269 7.55 4.35 11.88
N GLN A 270 6.63 5.28 12.16
CA GLN A 270 6.46 5.88 13.48
C GLN A 270 6.03 4.85 14.54
N ARG A 271 5.12 3.95 14.20
CA ARG A 271 4.69 2.89 15.12
C ARG A 271 5.80 1.89 15.42
N LEU A 272 6.64 1.57 14.45
CA LEU A 272 7.83 0.72 14.63
C LEU A 272 8.90 1.39 15.51
N SER A 273 8.99 2.72 15.51
CA SER A 273 9.86 3.47 16.42
C SER A 273 9.26 3.69 17.81
N GLY A 274 8.05 3.19 18.08
CA GLY A 274 7.40 3.30 19.37
C GLY A 274 6.56 4.58 19.57
N ALA A 275 6.39 5.39 18.52
CA ALA A 275 5.57 6.59 18.62
C ALA A 275 4.09 6.26 18.93
N GLU A 276 3.40 7.11 19.68
CA GLU A 276 1.97 7.02 19.93
C GLU A 276 1.15 7.27 18.66
N ILE A 277 -0.16 6.93 18.68
CA ILE A 277 -1.04 6.99 17.51
C ILE A 277 -1.17 8.41 16.97
N GLN A 278 -1.31 9.42 17.84
CA GLN A 278 -1.48 10.81 17.39
C GLN A 278 -0.26 11.35 16.62
N PRO A 279 0.99 11.28 17.13
CA PRO A 279 2.18 11.70 16.38
C PRO A 279 2.36 10.88 15.08
N ALA A 280 2.08 9.56 15.11
CA ALA A 280 2.17 8.72 13.93
C ALA A 280 1.16 9.15 12.86
N LEU A 281 -0.06 9.53 13.26
CA LEU A 281 -1.11 10.01 12.35
C LEU A 281 -0.75 11.36 11.72
N GLU A 282 -0.22 12.30 12.51
CA GLU A 282 0.23 13.61 12.01
C GLU A 282 1.37 13.47 11.01
N ARG A 283 2.35 12.62 11.32
CA ARG A 283 3.47 12.34 10.40
C ARG A 283 2.99 11.67 9.12
N ALA A 284 2.03 10.74 9.20
CA ALA A 284 1.45 10.06 8.06
C ALA A 284 0.71 11.04 7.13
N VAL A 285 -0.10 11.92 7.68
CA VAL A 285 -0.81 12.95 6.91
C VAL A 285 0.16 13.89 6.21
N ALA A 286 1.20 14.35 6.91
CA ALA A 286 2.24 15.20 6.33
C ALA A 286 3.00 14.49 5.19
N ALA A 287 3.33 13.20 5.35
CA ALA A 287 4.01 12.41 4.33
C ALA A 287 3.13 12.22 3.08
N GLY A 288 1.84 11.89 3.25
CA GLY A 288 0.90 11.77 2.13
C GLY A 288 0.72 13.09 1.37
N ALA A 289 0.63 14.20 2.08
CA ALA A 289 0.56 15.53 1.48
C ALA A 289 1.86 15.87 0.71
N ALA A 290 3.02 15.63 1.30
CA ALA A 290 4.31 15.85 0.62
C ALA A 290 4.46 14.96 -0.63
N ALA A 291 4.03 13.69 -0.57
CA ALA A 291 4.06 12.80 -1.71
C ALA A 291 3.19 13.31 -2.87
N SER A 292 2.08 13.97 -2.60
CA SER A 292 1.21 14.52 -3.65
C SER A 292 1.81 15.72 -4.41
N THR A 293 2.89 16.32 -3.93
CA THR A 293 3.59 17.42 -4.60
C THR A 293 4.65 16.97 -5.61
N ILE A 294 4.88 15.67 -5.73
CA ILE A 294 5.86 15.08 -6.65
C ILE A 294 5.18 14.14 -7.63
N VAL A 295 5.76 13.98 -8.83
CA VAL A 295 5.26 13.03 -9.83
C VAL A 295 5.74 11.61 -9.49
N GLY A 296 4.82 10.64 -9.52
CA GLY A 296 5.06 9.21 -9.34
C GLY A 296 4.81 8.73 -7.91
N GLY A 297 4.67 7.41 -7.76
CA GLY A 297 4.26 6.78 -6.49
C GLY A 297 5.39 6.54 -5.48
N ARG A 298 6.67 6.75 -5.86
CA ARG A 298 7.84 6.44 -5.01
C ARG A 298 8.65 7.68 -4.66
N PRO A 299 9.38 7.69 -3.51
CA PRO A 299 10.29 8.77 -3.16
C PRO A 299 11.44 8.86 -4.17
N ARG A 300 11.96 10.07 -4.41
CA ARG A 300 13.10 10.30 -5.33
C ARG A 300 14.47 9.94 -4.74
N GLY A 301 14.52 9.49 -3.51
CA GLY A 301 15.73 9.12 -2.77
C GLY A 301 15.46 9.04 -1.27
N PRO A 302 16.48 8.72 -0.44
CA PRO A 302 16.33 8.75 1.01
C PRO A 302 15.92 10.17 1.46
N ILE A 303 14.87 10.25 2.27
CA ILE A 303 14.50 11.51 2.93
C ILE A 303 15.48 11.66 4.09
N ALA A 304 16.33 12.71 4.04
CA ALA A 304 17.20 13.04 5.16
C ALA A 304 16.34 13.19 6.43
N ALA A 305 16.77 12.52 7.51
CA ALA A 305 16.17 12.74 8.82
C ALA A 305 16.39 14.22 9.15
N HIS A 306 15.33 15.01 9.13
CA HIS A 306 15.36 16.33 9.70
C HIS A 306 15.25 16.16 11.22
N ASP A 307 16.28 16.62 11.92
CA ASP A 307 16.37 16.74 13.37
C ASP A 307 15.16 17.47 13.99
#